data_bad858bf296bdad047e70e0a3e609e77
#
_entry.id   bad858bf296bdad047e70e0a3e609e77
#
_cell.length_a   1.000
_cell.length_b   1.000
_cell.length_c   1.000
_cell.angle_alpha   90.00
_cell.angle_beta   90.00
_cell.angle_gamma   90.00
#
_symmetry.space_group_name_H-M   'P 1'
#
loop_
_entity.id
_entity.type
_entity.pdbx_description
1 polymer ?
#
loop_
_entity_poly.entity_id
_entity_poly.type
_entity_poly.pdbx_seq_one_letter_code
_entity_poly.pdbx_strand_id
1 'polypeptide(L)'
;KLIGIVTERDLLFANSKNLIQDVMTKDVITAKSGVSIDEAKELLHNHRIEKLPLVNESGLVTGLITSKDITNNADYPNASKDNKGRPLVGAAVGVKGDFLERSESLLEAGADTLVVDIAHGHSENAISTVKHIKKAFPNCELIAGNIATAQGAEDLMKAGVDAVKVGVGSGSICITRVITGSGVPQLTAVMDCAKIGRDYGIPIISDGGTRTSGDATKALAAGASTVMVGSMLGGTDESPGTVLTKNGKRFKVYRGMASLAAS
;
A
#
# COMPACT_ATOMS: atom_id res chain seq x y z
N LYS A 1 -21.65 -9.11 19.44
CA LYS A 1 -22.73 -8.11 19.49
C LYS A 1 -22.12 -6.78 19.94
N LEU A 2 -22.53 -5.68 19.31
CA LEU A 2 -22.11 -4.33 19.74
C LEU A 2 -22.72 -4.05 21.12
N ILE A 3 -21.88 -3.60 22.06
CA ILE A 3 -22.28 -3.26 23.44
C ILE A 3 -21.93 -1.81 23.80
N GLY A 4 -21.09 -1.15 23.01
CA GLY A 4 -20.67 0.22 23.21
C GLY A 4 -19.57 0.62 22.25
N ILE A 5 -19.23 1.89 22.24
CA ILE A 5 -18.11 2.47 21.49
C ILE A 5 -17.24 3.32 22.41
N VAL A 6 -15.92 3.21 22.25
CA VAL A 6 -14.93 4.04 22.96
C VAL A 6 -14.11 4.78 21.92
N THR A 7 -13.91 6.06 22.12
CA THR A 7 -13.08 6.92 21.28
C THR A 7 -11.85 7.39 22.05
N GLU A 8 -10.85 7.92 21.33
CA GLU A 8 -9.67 8.52 21.96
C GLU A 8 -10.03 9.62 22.95
N ARG A 9 -11.08 10.41 22.66
CA ARG A 9 -11.59 11.46 23.55
C ARG A 9 -12.09 10.91 24.88
N ASP A 10 -12.76 9.76 24.88
CA ASP A 10 -13.25 9.11 26.09
C ASP A 10 -12.08 8.63 26.95
N LEU A 11 -11.00 8.17 26.30
CA LEU A 11 -9.79 7.68 26.99
C LEU A 11 -8.93 8.82 27.56
N LEU A 12 -8.96 10.02 26.95
CA LEU A 12 -8.19 11.17 27.46
C LEU A 12 -8.53 11.55 28.90
N PHE A 13 -9.77 11.33 29.33
CA PHE A 13 -10.24 11.65 30.65
C PHE A 13 -10.40 10.43 31.57
N ALA A 14 -10.09 9.25 31.07
CA ALA A 14 -10.11 8.00 31.82
C ALA A 14 -8.82 7.82 32.61
N ASN A 15 -8.93 7.24 33.80
CA ASN A 15 -7.75 6.81 34.56
C ASN A 15 -7.51 5.29 34.38
N SER A 16 -6.32 4.80 34.77
CA SER A 16 -5.92 3.41 34.62
C SER A 16 -6.77 2.39 35.39
N LYS A 17 -7.66 2.85 36.28
CA LYS A 17 -8.57 1.99 37.06
C LYS A 17 -9.96 1.87 36.43
N ASN A 18 -10.30 2.71 35.43
CA ASN A 18 -11.57 2.65 34.75
C ASN A 18 -11.64 1.38 33.87
N LEU A 19 -12.76 0.69 33.92
CA LEU A 19 -13.07 -0.36 32.95
C LEU A 19 -13.63 0.27 31.67
N ILE A 20 -13.46 -0.39 30.54
CA ILE A 20 -14.01 0.08 29.25
C ILE A 20 -15.51 0.36 29.34
N GLN A 21 -16.25 -0.50 30.02
CA GLN A 21 -17.70 -0.34 30.23
C GLN A 21 -18.10 0.94 31.00
N ASP A 22 -17.18 1.54 31.73
CA ASP A 22 -17.43 2.74 32.53
C ASP A 22 -17.26 4.03 31.72
N VAL A 23 -16.46 3.94 30.64
CA VAL A 23 -16.10 5.08 29.78
C VAL A 23 -16.74 5.02 28.39
N MET A 24 -17.28 3.84 27.98
CA MET A 24 -17.89 3.68 26.66
C MET A 24 -19.25 4.37 26.57
N THR A 25 -19.58 4.87 25.40
CA THR A 25 -20.95 5.22 25.01
C THR A 25 -21.73 3.93 24.76
N LYS A 26 -22.81 3.71 25.52
CA LYS A 26 -23.64 2.49 25.48
C LYS A 26 -24.74 2.59 24.42
N ASP A 27 -25.36 3.75 24.29
CA ASP A 27 -26.41 4.00 23.28
C ASP A 27 -25.74 4.43 21.96
N VAL A 28 -25.24 3.42 21.25
CA VAL A 28 -24.49 3.64 20.00
C VAL A 28 -25.44 3.80 18.82
N ILE A 29 -25.34 4.92 18.12
CA ILE A 29 -26.02 5.10 16.85
C ILE A 29 -25.36 4.17 15.81
N THR A 30 -26.18 3.35 15.16
CA THR A 30 -25.71 2.36 14.18
C THR A 30 -26.51 2.45 12.89
N ALA A 31 -25.97 1.91 11.80
CA ALA A 31 -26.69 1.69 10.56
C ALA A 31 -26.61 0.22 10.14
N LYS A 32 -27.48 -0.18 9.21
CA LYS A 32 -27.42 -1.53 8.62
C LYS A 32 -26.29 -1.63 7.62
N SER A 33 -25.75 -2.84 7.46
CA SER A 33 -24.83 -3.14 6.36
C SER A 33 -25.50 -2.82 5.02
N GLY A 34 -24.76 -2.11 4.14
CA GLY A 34 -25.29 -1.68 2.84
C GLY A 34 -25.98 -0.30 2.85
N VAL A 35 -25.94 0.44 3.98
CA VAL A 35 -26.37 1.85 4.03
C VAL A 35 -25.64 2.65 2.96
N SER A 36 -26.33 3.57 2.28
CA SER A 36 -25.73 4.46 1.30
C SER A 36 -24.81 5.51 1.97
N ILE A 37 -23.86 6.04 1.22
CA ILE A 37 -22.96 7.10 1.72
C ILE A 37 -23.75 8.34 2.12
N ASP A 38 -24.80 8.71 1.39
CA ASP A 38 -25.61 9.88 1.69
C ASP A 38 -26.41 9.67 2.99
N GLU A 39 -27.04 8.53 3.20
CA GLU A 39 -27.71 8.21 4.46
C GLU A 39 -26.72 8.18 5.63
N ALA A 40 -25.52 7.59 5.44
CA ALA A 40 -24.49 7.56 6.46
C ALA A 40 -24.05 8.99 6.83
N LYS A 41 -23.91 9.87 5.83
CA LYS A 41 -23.58 11.29 6.03
C LYS A 41 -24.66 12.02 6.84
N GLU A 42 -25.93 11.78 6.54
CA GLU A 42 -27.05 12.35 7.28
C GLU A 42 -27.05 11.87 8.74
N LEU A 43 -26.85 10.58 8.98
CA LEU A 43 -26.79 10.02 10.34
C LEU A 43 -25.62 10.62 11.13
N LEU A 44 -24.42 10.70 10.55
CA LEU A 44 -23.26 11.32 11.18
C LEU A 44 -23.53 12.79 11.53
N HIS A 45 -24.13 13.55 10.59
CA HIS A 45 -24.43 14.96 10.79
C HIS A 45 -25.52 15.19 11.86
N ASN A 46 -26.67 14.51 11.74
CA ASN A 46 -27.82 14.69 12.61
C ASN A 46 -27.51 14.32 14.08
N HIS A 47 -26.71 13.27 14.28
CA HIS A 47 -26.30 12.81 15.60
C HIS A 47 -24.97 13.44 16.08
N ARG A 48 -24.32 14.28 15.26
CA ARG A 48 -23.03 14.93 15.57
C ARG A 48 -21.95 13.93 16.00
N ILE A 49 -21.92 12.78 15.33
CA ILE A 49 -20.94 11.72 15.54
C ILE A 49 -19.97 11.64 14.37
N GLU A 50 -18.76 11.16 14.61
CA GLU A 50 -17.72 10.98 13.59
C GLU A 50 -17.59 9.54 13.09
N LYS A 51 -18.20 8.60 13.81
CA LYS A 51 -18.06 7.16 13.57
C LYS A 51 -19.42 6.50 13.66
N LEU A 52 -19.79 5.76 12.61
CA LEU A 52 -21.07 5.07 12.46
C LEU A 52 -20.82 3.57 12.30
N PRO A 53 -20.94 2.76 13.37
CA PRO A 53 -20.85 1.32 13.26
C PRO A 53 -21.97 0.74 12.40
N LEU A 54 -21.61 -0.20 11.55
CA LEU A 54 -22.55 -0.97 10.76
C LEU A 54 -22.81 -2.31 11.45
N VAL A 55 -24.07 -2.68 11.54
CA VAL A 55 -24.47 -3.93 12.19
C VAL A 55 -25.39 -4.74 11.27
N ASN A 56 -25.34 -6.06 11.41
CA ASN A 56 -26.30 -6.94 10.77
C ASN A 56 -27.58 -7.09 11.63
N GLU A 57 -28.55 -7.88 11.16
CA GLU A 57 -29.82 -8.12 11.86
C GLU A 57 -29.65 -8.75 13.25
N SER A 58 -28.56 -9.47 13.49
CA SER A 58 -28.21 -10.07 14.79
C SER A 58 -27.49 -9.08 15.73
N GLY A 59 -27.24 -7.83 15.30
CA GLY A 59 -26.50 -6.82 16.04
C GLY A 59 -25.00 -7.06 16.13
N LEU A 60 -24.44 -7.88 15.21
CA LEU A 60 -23.00 -8.06 15.07
C LEU A 60 -22.41 -6.94 14.20
N VAL A 61 -21.28 -6.40 14.60
CA VAL A 61 -20.55 -5.39 13.83
C VAL A 61 -20.04 -6.01 12.54
N THR A 62 -20.36 -5.37 11.42
CA THR A 62 -19.96 -5.78 10.06
C THR A 62 -19.06 -4.75 9.38
N GLY A 63 -18.97 -3.54 9.93
CA GLY A 63 -18.16 -2.46 9.39
C GLY A 63 -18.24 -1.19 10.23
N LEU A 64 -17.55 -0.17 9.76
CA LEU A 64 -17.54 1.17 10.34
C LEU A 64 -17.43 2.19 9.20
N ILE A 65 -18.27 3.21 9.22
CA ILE A 65 -18.14 4.39 8.37
C ILE A 65 -17.75 5.56 9.24
N THR A 66 -16.77 6.34 8.81
CA THR A 66 -16.34 7.56 9.51
C THR A 66 -16.60 8.82 8.66
N SER A 67 -16.69 9.98 9.30
CA SER A 67 -16.75 11.26 8.60
C SER A 67 -15.53 11.47 7.69
N LYS A 68 -14.36 10.94 8.08
CA LYS A 68 -13.14 10.99 7.28
C LYS A 68 -13.25 10.17 6.00
N ASP A 69 -13.91 9.00 6.03
CA ASP A 69 -14.13 8.18 4.84
C ASP A 69 -15.00 8.92 3.81
N ILE A 70 -16.05 9.60 4.29
CA ILE A 70 -16.93 10.40 3.43
C ILE A 70 -16.17 11.58 2.82
N THR A 71 -15.41 12.32 3.63
CA THR A 71 -14.61 13.46 3.16
C THR A 71 -13.55 13.00 2.15
N ASN A 72 -12.79 11.94 2.47
CA ASN A 72 -11.79 11.38 1.56
C ASN A 72 -12.40 10.90 0.24
N ASN A 73 -13.63 10.38 0.28
CA ASN A 73 -14.28 9.92 -0.94
C ASN A 73 -14.69 11.09 -1.86
N ALA A 74 -15.06 12.22 -1.26
CA ALA A 74 -15.36 13.46 -2.00
C ALA A 74 -14.10 14.17 -2.49
N ASP A 75 -13.07 14.25 -1.64
CA ASP A 75 -11.81 14.97 -1.95
C ASP A 75 -10.93 14.21 -2.94
N TYR A 76 -10.99 12.86 -2.93
CA TYR A 76 -10.17 11.98 -3.76
C TYR A 76 -11.03 11.01 -4.61
N PRO A 77 -11.83 11.53 -5.56
CA PRO A 77 -12.73 10.70 -6.36
C PRO A 77 -11.99 9.70 -7.28
N ASN A 78 -10.76 10.04 -7.67
CA ASN A 78 -9.92 9.22 -8.57
C ASN A 78 -9.00 8.24 -7.82
N ALA A 79 -9.08 8.13 -6.49
CA ALA A 79 -8.30 7.15 -5.75
C ALA A 79 -8.71 5.72 -6.14
N SER A 80 -7.71 4.85 -6.32
CA SER A 80 -7.94 3.42 -6.57
C SER A 80 -8.57 2.78 -5.34
N LYS A 81 -9.79 2.27 -5.49
CA LYS A 81 -10.60 1.73 -4.39
C LYS A 81 -11.17 0.37 -4.78
N ASP A 82 -11.41 -0.45 -3.78
CA ASP A 82 -12.17 -1.70 -3.92
C ASP A 82 -13.69 -1.42 -4.07
N ASN A 83 -14.47 -2.48 -4.25
CA ASN A 83 -15.94 -2.40 -4.39
C ASN A 83 -16.66 -1.91 -3.11
N LYS A 84 -15.94 -1.80 -1.98
CA LYS A 84 -16.44 -1.24 -0.71
C LYS A 84 -16.00 0.20 -0.49
N GLY A 85 -15.30 0.81 -1.46
CA GLY A 85 -14.78 2.17 -1.39
C GLY A 85 -13.51 2.31 -0.54
N ARG A 86 -12.83 1.22 -0.19
CA ARG A 86 -11.56 1.25 0.55
C ARG A 86 -10.39 1.35 -0.42
N PRO A 87 -9.31 2.09 -0.05
CA PRO A 87 -8.10 2.14 -0.89
C PRO A 87 -7.55 0.74 -1.15
N LEU A 88 -7.15 0.48 -2.39
CA LEU A 88 -6.45 -0.76 -2.75
C LEU A 88 -5.07 -0.80 -2.08
N VAL A 89 -4.70 -1.97 -1.58
CA VAL A 89 -3.43 -2.19 -0.88
C VAL A 89 -2.64 -3.35 -1.47
N GLY A 90 -1.33 -3.12 -1.66
CA GLY A 90 -0.37 -4.15 -2.02
C GLY A 90 0.50 -4.54 -0.83
N ALA A 91 0.82 -5.83 -0.71
CA ALA A 91 1.66 -6.34 0.37
C ALA A 91 2.90 -7.07 -0.16
N ALA A 92 4.07 -6.74 0.42
CA ALA A 92 5.33 -7.30 0.00
C ALA A 92 5.61 -8.68 0.60
N VAL A 93 6.16 -9.56 -0.23
CA VAL A 93 6.68 -10.87 0.17
C VAL A 93 8.12 -11.03 -0.31
N GLY A 94 8.93 -11.73 0.48
CA GLY A 94 10.30 -12.12 0.10
C GLY A 94 10.33 -13.36 -0.79
N VAL A 95 11.55 -13.90 -1.01
CA VAL A 95 11.79 -15.09 -1.85
C VAL A 95 12.37 -16.26 -1.05
N LYS A 96 12.36 -16.19 0.27
CA LYS A 96 12.93 -17.20 1.16
C LYS A 96 11.97 -17.48 2.32
N GLY A 97 12.16 -18.64 2.96
CA GLY A 97 11.41 -19.01 4.15
C GLY A 97 9.92 -19.23 3.88
N ASP A 98 9.10 -18.55 4.63
CA ASP A 98 7.66 -18.69 4.75
C ASP A 98 6.85 -17.90 3.71
N PHE A 99 7.43 -17.56 2.56
CA PHE A 99 6.77 -16.66 1.59
C PHE A 99 5.37 -17.13 1.16
N LEU A 100 5.09 -18.44 1.10
CA LEU A 100 3.75 -18.94 0.78
C LEU A 100 2.77 -18.75 1.93
N GLU A 101 3.12 -19.11 3.16
CA GLU A 101 2.29 -18.91 4.37
C GLU A 101 2.02 -17.41 4.59
N ARG A 102 3.05 -16.59 4.37
CA ARG A 102 2.91 -15.13 4.42
C ARG A 102 1.96 -14.62 3.34
N SER A 103 2.07 -15.14 2.11
CA SER A 103 1.17 -14.77 1.01
C SER A 103 -0.29 -15.09 1.34
N GLU A 104 -0.55 -16.29 1.87
CA GLU A 104 -1.88 -16.72 2.30
C GLU A 104 -2.44 -15.77 3.38
N SER A 105 -1.68 -15.55 4.44
CA SER A 105 -2.09 -14.67 5.55
C SER A 105 -2.37 -13.24 5.09
N LEU A 106 -1.59 -12.70 4.14
CA LEU A 106 -1.79 -11.36 3.59
C LEU A 106 -3.07 -11.27 2.74
N LEU A 107 -3.33 -12.28 1.92
CA LEU A 107 -4.56 -12.35 1.12
C LEU A 107 -5.80 -12.52 2.01
N GLU A 108 -5.72 -13.36 3.04
CA GLU A 108 -6.78 -13.52 4.04
C GLU A 108 -7.04 -12.22 4.83
N ALA A 109 -5.99 -11.45 5.12
CA ALA A 109 -6.10 -10.13 5.73
C ALA A 109 -6.70 -9.07 4.80
N GLY A 110 -6.87 -9.37 3.51
CA GLY A 110 -7.52 -8.52 2.52
C GLY A 110 -6.56 -7.67 1.70
N ALA A 111 -5.31 -8.13 1.48
CA ALA A 111 -4.43 -7.50 0.49
C ALA A 111 -5.01 -7.73 -0.92
N ASP A 112 -5.06 -6.67 -1.73
CA ASP A 112 -5.59 -6.71 -3.09
C ASP A 112 -4.56 -7.23 -4.10
N THR A 113 -3.26 -7.02 -3.82
CA THR A 113 -2.15 -7.51 -4.64
C THR A 113 -0.96 -7.91 -3.79
N LEU A 114 -0.21 -8.90 -4.24
CA LEU A 114 1.08 -9.25 -3.66
C LEU A 114 2.22 -8.70 -4.50
N VAL A 115 3.32 -8.38 -3.82
CA VAL A 115 4.52 -7.86 -4.47
C VAL A 115 5.73 -8.71 -4.06
N VAL A 116 6.28 -9.50 -4.97
CA VAL A 116 7.60 -10.12 -4.77
C VAL A 116 8.65 -9.01 -4.94
N ASP A 117 9.14 -8.52 -3.81
CA ASP A 117 9.99 -7.33 -3.75
C ASP A 117 11.38 -7.66 -3.19
N ILE A 118 12.36 -7.70 -4.08
CA ILE A 118 13.76 -7.94 -3.74
C ILE A 118 14.71 -7.05 -4.54
N ALA A 119 15.94 -6.87 -4.03
CA ALA A 119 16.95 -6.03 -4.67
C ALA A 119 17.35 -6.49 -6.08
N HIS A 120 17.26 -7.81 -6.37
CA HIS A 120 17.58 -8.40 -7.66
C HIS A 120 16.47 -9.35 -8.11
N GLY A 121 15.41 -8.75 -8.69
CA GLY A 121 14.23 -9.48 -9.15
C GLY A 121 14.48 -10.44 -10.32
N HIS A 122 15.55 -10.23 -11.11
CA HIS A 122 15.95 -11.15 -12.16
C HIS A 122 16.88 -12.24 -11.59
N SER A 123 16.37 -13.01 -10.65
CA SER A 123 17.06 -14.16 -10.05
C SER A 123 16.19 -15.40 -10.10
N GLU A 124 16.82 -16.58 -10.08
CA GLU A 124 16.10 -17.86 -10.06
C GLU A 124 15.12 -17.94 -8.89
N ASN A 125 15.52 -17.45 -7.72
CA ASN A 125 14.67 -17.42 -6.53
C ASN A 125 13.41 -16.58 -6.76
N ALA A 126 13.53 -15.39 -7.36
CA ALA A 126 12.37 -14.55 -7.66
C ALA A 126 11.42 -15.20 -8.66
N ILE A 127 11.97 -15.71 -9.77
CA ILE A 127 11.20 -16.39 -10.82
C ILE A 127 10.49 -17.62 -10.26
N SER A 128 11.19 -18.42 -9.45
CA SER A 128 10.61 -19.59 -8.79
C SER A 128 9.49 -19.19 -7.81
N THR A 129 9.71 -18.15 -7.00
CA THR A 129 8.70 -17.63 -6.05
C THR A 129 7.45 -17.19 -6.77
N VAL A 130 7.58 -16.43 -7.85
CA VAL A 130 6.44 -16.01 -8.70
C VAL A 130 5.63 -17.22 -9.17
N LYS A 131 6.31 -18.24 -9.73
CA LYS A 131 5.64 -19.47 -10.18
C LYS A 131 4.91 -20.20 -9.06
N HIS A 132 5.50 -20.27 -7.86
CA HIS A 132 4.88 -20.93 -6.71
C HIS A 132 3.65 -20.16 -6.22
N ILE A 133 3.73 -18.82 -6.09
CA ILE A 133 2.61 -18.00 -5.67
C ILE A 133 1.47 -18.10 -6.68
N LYS A 134 1.73 -17.94 -7.98
CA LYS A 134 0.68 -18.05 -9.02
C LYS A 134 0.07 -19.44 -9.09
N LYS A 135 0.83 -20.50 -8.78
CA LYS A 135 0.30 -21.85 -8.68
C LYS A 135 -0.58 -22.05 -7.47
N ALA A 136 -0.20 -21.50 -6.31
CA ALA A 136 -0.96 -21.62 -5.05
C ALA A 136 -2.19 -20.71 -5.03
N PHE A 137 -2.06 -19.51 -5.58
CA PHE A 137 -3.08 -18.45 -5.57
C PHE A 137 -3.31 -17.91 -6.99
N PRO A 138 -3.94 -18.68 -7.90
CA PRO A 138 -4.04 -18.33 -9.32
C PRO A 138 -4.81 -17.03 -9.60
N ASN A 139 -5.71 -16.64 -8.70
CA ASN A 139 -6.50 -15.41 -8.81
C ASN A 139 -5.85 -14.19 -8.14
N CYS A 140 -4.67 -14.34 -7.54
CA CYS A 140 -3.97 -13.24 -6.92
C CYS A 140 -3.32 -12.36 -7.99
N GLU A 141 -3.55 -11.06 -7.93
CA GLU A 141 -2.77 -10.07 -8.68
C GLU A 141 -1.33 -10.03 -8.11
N LEU A 142 -0.34 -10.32 -8.94
CA LEU A 142 1.05 -10.47 -8.51
C LEU A 142 1.99 -9.53 -9.26
N ILE A 143 2.63 -8.64 -8.52
CA ILE A 143 3.72 -7.79 -8.99
C ILE A 143 5.04 -8.44 -8.63
N ALA A 144 6.06 -8.35 -9.48
CA ALA A 144 7.41 -8.75 -9.10
C ALA A 144 8.49 -7.75 -9.55
N GLY A 145 9.57 -7.66 -8.79
CA GLY A 145 10.72 -6.82 -9.03
C GLY A 145 11.76 -6.87 -7.91
N ASN A 146 12.78 -6.00 -7.96
CA ASN A 146 13.00 -5.03 -9.02
C ASN A 146 13.94 -5.58 -10.09
N ILE A 147 13.65 -5.21 -11.32
CA ILE A 147 14.50 -5.50 -12.47
C ILE A 147 14.89 -4.19 -13.19
N ALA A 148 15.83 -4.27 -14.13
CA ALA A 148 16.27 -3.09 -14.89
C ALA A 148 16.55 -3.39 -16.35
N THR A 149 16.24 -4.59 -16.84
CA THR A 149 16.55 -5.03 -18.20
C THR A 149 15.34 -5.65 -18.88
N ALA A 150 15.29 -5.54 -20.21
CA ALA A 150 14.26 -6.17 -21.04
C ALA A 150 14.16 -7.68 -20.79
N GLN A 151 15.31 -8.38 -20.70
CA GLN A 151 15.35 -9.81 -20.43
C GLN A 151 14.74 -10.15 -19.06
N GLY A 152 15.07 -9.38 -18.02
CA GLY A 152 14.50 -9.60 -16.68
C GLY A 152 12.99 -9.36 -16.64
N ALA A 153 12.50 -8.38 -17.42
CA ALA A 153 11.07 -8.15 -17.58
C ALA A 153 10.39 -9.35 -18.25
N GLU A 154 10.93 -9.82 -19.36
CA GLU A 154 10.42 -10.96 -20.12
C GLU A 154 10.35 -12.24 -19.27
N ASP A 155 11.40 -12.54 -18.51
CA ASP A 155 11.48 -13.76 -17.70
C ASP A 155 10.46 -13.74 -16.54
N LEU A 156 10.22 -12.58 -15.91
CA LEU A 156 9.16 -12.43 -14.91
C LEU A 156 7.76 -12.55 -15.54
N MET A 157 7.54 -11.98 -16.72
CA MET A 157 6.27 -12.08 -17.45
C MET A 157 5.97 -13.53 -17.83
N LYS A 158 6.98 -14.26 -18.32
CA LYS A 158 6.86 -15.72 -18.61
C LYS A 158 6.60 -16.54 -17.33
N ALA A 159 7.04 -16.05 -16.17
CA ALA A 159 6.75 -16.68 -14.88
C ALA A 159 5.29 -16.48 -14.42
N GLY A 160 4.56 -15.54 -15.00
CA GLY A 160 3.14 -15.33 -14.78
C GLY A 160 2.78 -14.12 -13.89
N VAL A 161 3.63 -13.11 -13.81
CA VAL A 161 3.30 -11.86 -13.10
C VAL A 161 2.24 -11.06 -13.85
N ASP A 162 1.46 -10.27 -13.10
CA ASP A 162 0.45 -9.37 -13.65
C ASP A 162 1.02 -7.95 -13.83
N ALA A 163 2.14 -7.61 -13.18
CA ALA A 163 2.91 -6.40 -13.42
C ALA A 163 4.38 -6.58 -13.06
N VAL A 164 5.26 -5.78 -13.69
CA VAL A 164 6.70 -5.80 -13.42
C VAL A 164 7.15 -4.47 -12.83
N LYS A 165 7.89 -4.52 -11.71
CA LYS A 165 8.43 -3.35 -11.04
C LYS A 165 9.88 -3.14 -11.45
N VAL A 166 10.16 -1.95 -12.01
CA VAL A 166 11.42 -1.59 -12.67
C VAL A 166 12.15 -0.51 -11.90
N GLY A 167 13.40 -0.79 -11.56
CA GLY A 167 14.29 0.17 -10.90
C GLY A 167 15.33 -0.50 -10.01
N VAL A 168 16.59 -0.38 -10.38
CA VAL A 168 17.73 -0.90 -9.60
C VAL A 168 18.70 0.23 -9.33
N GLY A 169 18.86 0.56 -8.04
CA GLY A 169 19.81 1.57 -7.59
C GLY A 169 19.35 3.03 -7.74
N SER A 170 18.12 3.28 -8.23
CA SER A 170 17.61 4.63 -8.48
C SER A 170 16.89 5.26 -7.29
N GLY A 171 16.46 4.46 -6.29
CA GLY A 171 15.76 4.95 -5.10
C GLY A 171 16.62 5.89 -4.24
N SER A 172 16.01 6.89 -3.60
CA SER A 172 16.71 7.89 -2.78
C SER A 172 17.43 7.33 -1.55
N ILE A 173 16.93 6.22 -1.03
CA ILE A 173 17.49 5.48 0.12
C ILE A 173 18.20 4.18 -0.32
N CYS A 174 18.27 3.93 -1.62
CA CYS A 174 18.93 2.74 -2.17
C CYS A 174 20.44 2.89 -2.15
N ILE A 175 21.15 1.99 -1.49
CA ILE A 175 22.61 1.96 -1.42
C ILE A 175 23.23 0.94 -2.39
N THR A 176 22.42 0.25 -3.21
CA THR A 176 22.91 -0.79 -4.12
C THR A 176 24.02 -0.30 -5.02
N ARG A 177 23.89 0.89 -5.63
CA ARG A 177 24.97 1.47 -6.47
C ARG A 177 26.25 1.72 -5.72
N VAL A 178 26.15 2.13 -4.46
CA VAL A 178 27.33 2.47 -3.63
C VAL A 178 28.05 1.19 -3.17
N ILE A 179 27.27 0.18 -2.79
CA ILE A 179 27.81 -1.06 -2.21
C ILE A 179 28.26 -2.05 -3.28
N THR A 180 27.50 -2.20 -4.35
CA THR A 180 27.74 -3.25 -5.36
C THR A 180 28.22 -2.70 -6.70
N GLY A 181 28.17 -1.39 -6.91
CA GLY A 181 28.41 -0.77 -8.22
C GLY A 181 27.31 -1.03 -9.26
N SER A 182 26.25 -1.76 -8.89
CA SER A 182 25.18 -2.15 -9.82
C SER A 182 24.05 -1.12 -9.83
N GLY A 183 23.54 -0.83 -11.02
CA GLY A 183 22.39 0.04 -11.22
C GLY A 183 22.26 0.48 -12.67
N VAL A 184 21.03 0.85 -13.04
CA VAL A 184 20.72 1.35 -14.38
C VAL A 184 20.02 2.71 -14.22
N PRO A 185 20.28 3.69 -15.11
CA PRO A 185 19.51 4.93 -15.15
C PRO A 185 18.03 4.62 -15.30
N GLN A 186 17.19 5.21 -14.43
CA GLN A 186 15.77 4.80 -14.31
C GLN A 186 15.01 4.92 -15.61
N LEU A 187 15.17 6.02 -16.35
CA LEU A 187 14.45 6.24 -17.60
C LEU A 187 14.82 5.19 -18.65
N THR A 188 16.11 4.84 -18.77
CA THR A 188 16.59 3.79 -19.67
C THR A 188 15.98 2.44 -19.34
N ALA A 189 16.01 2.07 -18.04
CA ALA A 189 15.41 0.81 -17.59
C ALA A 189 13.91 0.73 -17.91
N VAL A 190 13.17 1.83 -17.66
CA VAL A 190 11.72 1.90 -17.97
C VAL A 190 11.49 1.76 -19.47
N MET A 191 12.24 2.48 -20.33
CA MET A 191 12.09 2.42 -21.79
C MET A 191 12.32 1.01 -22.34
N ASP A 192 13.35 0.34 -21.85
CA ASP A 192 13.71 -1.01 -22.30
C ASP A 192 12.67 -2.06 -21.85
N CYS A 193 12.24 -1.98 -20.59
CA CYS A 193 11.24 -2.91 -20.07
C CYS A 193 9.84 -2.64 -20.66
N ALA A 194 9.47 -1.38 -20.92
CA ALA A 194 8.18 -1.02 -21.46
C ALA A 194 7.93 -1.55 -22.89
N LYS A 195 9.00 -1.76 -23.69
CA LYS A 195 8.88 -2.42 -24.99
C LYS A 195 8.33 -3.84 -24.80
N ILE A 196 8.95 -4.61 -23.91
CA ILE A 196 8.54 -5.98 -23.61
C ILE A 196 7.15 -6.00 -22.96
N GLY A 197 6.89 -5.06 -22.04
CA GLY A 197 5.57 -4.94 -21.42
C GLY A 197 4.43 -4.79 -22.42
N ARG A 198 4.63 -4.01 -23.48
CA ARG A 198 3.65 -3.88 -24.57
C ARG A 198 3.44 -5.18 -25.34
N ASP A 199 4.52 -5.91 -25.64
CA ASP A 199 4.44 -7.17 -26.41
C ASP A 199 3.68 -8.24 -25.61
N TYR A 200 3.81 -8.25 -24.29
CA TYR A 200 3.12 -9.19 -23.39
C TYR A 200 1.78 -8.67 -22.86
N GLY A 201 1.44 -7.40 -23.08
CA GLY A 201 0.25 -6.76 -22.50
C GLY A 201 0.33 -6.60 -20.96
N ILE A 202 1.55 -6.60 -20.39
CA ILE A 202 1.79 -6.53 -18.94
C ILE A 202 2.33 -5.15 -18.57
N PRO A 203 1.70 -4.46 -17.59
CA PRO A 203 2.08 -3.11 -17.17
C PRO A 203 3.44 -3.08 -16.48
N ILE A 204 4.11 -1.92 -16.65
CA ILE A 204 5.39 -1.62 -16.02
C ILE A 204 5.18 -0.55 -14.94
N ILE A 205 5.73 -0.80 -13.76
CA ILE A 205 5.77 0.14 -12.64
C ILE A 205 7.17 0.74 -12.58
N SER A 206 7.30 2.06 -12.73
CA SER A 206 8.58 2.75 -12.52
C SER A 206 8.81 3.00 -11.03
N ASP A 207 9.80 2.33 -10.44
CA ASP A 207 10.12 2.42 -9.02
C ASP A 207 11.50 3.03 -8.78
N GLY A 208 11.52 4.18 -8.13
CA GLY A 208 12.72 4.92 -7.80
C GLY A 208 13.10 6.03 -8.80
N GLY A 209 13.95 6.93 -8.35
CA GLY A 209 14.45 8.07 -9.15
C GLY A 209 13.47 9.23 -9.30
N THR A 210 12.24 9.11 -8.81
CA THR A 210 11.21 10.15 -8.90
C THR A 210 11.33 11.12 -7.74
N ARG A 211 11.72 12.36 -8.03
CA ARG A 211 11.91 13.45 -7.05
C ARG A 211 10.91 14.59 -7.26
N THR A 212 10.43 14.72 -8.47
CA THR A 212 9.51 15.79 -8.89
C THR A 212 8.39 15.22 -9.75
N SER A 213 7.31 15.99 -9.93
CA SER A 213 6.24 15.64 -10.87
C SER A 213 6.75 15.46 -12.31
N GLY A 214 7.77 16.24 -12.72
CA GLY A 214 8.41 16.10 -14.02
C GLY A 214 9.11 14.74 -14.21
N ASP A 215 9.68 14.16 -13.15
CA ASP A 215 10.28 12.82 -13.24
C ASP A 215 9.18 11.75 -13.38
N ALA A 216 8.07 11.89 -12.68
CA ALA A 216 6.91 11.02 -12.84
C ALA A 216 6.35 11.09 -14.27
N THR A 217 6.18 12.29 -14.81
CA THR A 217 5.72 12.50 -16.19
C THR A 217 6.64 11.85 -17.21
N LYS A 218 7.97 11.98 -17.04
CA LYS A 218 8.95 11.32 -17.93
C LYS A 218 8.85 9.80 -17.86
N ALA A 219 8.67 9.23 -16.66
CA ALA A 219 8.52 7.78 -16.51
C ALA A 219 7.26 7.27 -17.24
N LEU A 220 6.14 7.96 -17.09
CA LEU A 220 4.90 7.64 -17.81
C LEU A 220 5.05 7.79 -19.32
N ALA A 221 5.66 8.88 -19.78
CA ALA A 221 5.95 9.10 -21.21
C ALA A 221 6.91 8.04 -21.80
N ALA A 222 7.81 7.50 -20.98
CA ALA A 222 8.73 6.41 -21.36
C ALA A 222 8.04 5.03 -21.45
N GLY A 223 6.78 4.93 -21.06
CA GLY A 223 5.96 3.74 -21.16
C GLY A 223 5.68 3.00 -19.85
N ALA A 224 6.01 3.59 -18.70
CA ALA A 224 5.51 3.09 -17.43
C ALA A 224 3.98 3.31 -17.34
N SER A 225 3.26 2.33 -16.84
CA SER A 225 1.82 2.45 -16.59
C SER A 225 1.54 3.19 -15.29
N THR A 226 2.42 3.02 -14.30
CA THR A 226 2.34 3.68 -12.98
C THR A 226 3.73 4.03 -12.47
N VAL A 227 3.78 4.92 -11.48
CA VAL A 227 5.03 5.34 -10.82
C VAL A 227 4.91 5.08 -9.32
N MET A 228 5.84 4.31 -8.77
CA MET A 228 5.98 4.14 -7.34
C MET A 228 6.82 5.28 -6.77
N VAL A 229 6.23 6.04 -5.85
CA VAL A 229 6.87 7.17 -5.20
C VAL A 229 7.16 6.85 -3.73
N GLY A 230 8.33 7.22 -3.26
CA GLY A 230 8.75 7.06 -1.87
C GLY A 230 9.09 8.41 -1.25
N SER A 231 10.28 8.94 -1.53
CA SER A 231 10.78 10.17 -0.91
C SER A 231 9.93 11.41 -1.14
N MET A 232 9.17 11.50 -2.22
CA MET A 232 8.23 12.61 -2.46
C MET A 232 7.17 12.71 -1.36
N LEU A 233 6.76 11.58 -0.78
CA LEU A 233 5.76 11.51 0.29
C LEU A 233 6.38 11.38 1.68
N GLY A 234 7.70 11.20 1.77
CA GLY A 234 8.39 10.97 3.05
C GLY A 234 8.28 12.12 4.06
N GLY A 235 8.02 13.34 3.60
CA GLY A 235 7.85 14.54 4.44
C GLY A 235 6.41 14.92 4.76
N THR A 236 5.41 14.16 4.28
CA THR A 236 4.00 14.45 4.54
C THR A 236 3.60 14.12 5.98
N ASP A 237 2.52 14.68 6.47
CA ASP A 237 2.06 14.44 7.84
C ASP A 237 1.62 12.97 8.04
N GLU A 238 1.11 12.32 7.01
CA GLU A 238 0.67 10.93 7.01
C GLU A 238 1.84 9.93 7.02
N SER A 239 3.01 10.33 6.54
CA SER A 239 4.19 9.46 6.55
C SER A 239 4.64 9.18 7.99
N PRO A 240 4.93 7.92 8.37
CA PRO A 240 5.48 7.61 9.69
C PRO A 240 6.91 8.17 9.83
N GLY A 241 7.34 8.35 11.06
CA GLY A 241 8.71 8.76 11.39
C GLY A 241 8.77 9.96 12.32
N THR A 242 9.88 10.07 13.03
CA THR A 242 10.12 11.15 13.99
C THR A 242 10.35 12.47 13.25
N VAL A 243 9.69 13.52 13.71
CA VAL A 243 9.92 14.88 13.24
C VAL A 243 11.07 15.50 14.03
N LEU A 244 12.10 15.92 13.33
CA LEU A 244 13.24 16.64 13.89
C LEU A 244 13.21 18.09 13.44
N THR A 245 13.58 19.00 14.33
CA THR A 245 13.77 20.42 13.99
C THR A 245 15.26 20.75 13.97
N LYS A 246 15.76 21.22 12.83
CA LYS A 246 17.14 21.66 12.66
C LYS A 246 17.16 23.01 11.95
N ASN A 247 17.83 24.01 12.54
CA ASN A 247 17.91 25.38 12.00
C ASN A 247 16.54 25.98 11.66
N GLY A 248 15.53 25.78 12.52
CA GLY A 248 14.16 26.28 12.33
C GLY A 248 13.34 25.55 11.28
N LYS A 249 13.87 24.51 10.61
CA LYS A 249 13.17 23.69 9.62
C LYS A 249 12.83 22.34 10.21
N ARG A 250 11.63 21.86 9.89
CA ARG A 250 11.16 20.53 10.27
C ARG A 250 11.58 19.50 9.22
N PHE A 251 12.08 18.37 9.68
CA PHE A 251 12.50 17.23 8.88
C PHE A 251 11.84 15.98 9.41
N LYS A 252 11.49 15.05 8.53
CA LYS A 252 11.04 13.72 8.91
C LYS A 252 12.13 12.69 8.62
N VAL A 253 12.38 11.81 9.59
CA VAL A 253 13.33 10.71 9.41
C VAL A 253 12.56 9.54 8.79
N TYR A 254 13.02 9.03 7.67
CA TYR A 254 12.53 7.81 7.05
C TYR A 254 13.69 6.88 6.69
N ARG A 255 13.42 5.60 6.57
CA ARG A 255 14.42 4.56 6.39
C ARG A 255 14.05 3.60 5.26
N GLY A 256 15.06 2.96 4.65
CA GLY A 256 14.85 1.88 3.69
C GLY A 256 14.57 0.55 4.38
N MET A 257 13.80 -0.32 3.73
CA MET A 257 13.48 -1.66 4.23
C MET A 257 14.71 -2.55 4.39
N ALA A 258 15.77 -2.32 3.62
CA ALA A 258 17.06 -3.04 3.74
C ALA A 258 18.04 -2.39 4.75
N SER A 259 17.58 -1.46 5.60
CA SER A 259 18.42 -0.86 6.64
C SER A 259 18.40 -1.69 7.92
N LEU A 260 19.50 -1.64 8.70
CA LEU A 260 19.59 -2.28 10.02
C LEU A 260 18.47 -1.88 10.99
N ALA A 261 17.89 -0.70 10.80
CA ALA A 261 16.79 -0.22 11.64
C ALA A 261 15.41 -0.74 11.20
N ALA A 262 15.33 -1.46 10.10
CA ALA A 262 14.10 -2.05 9.56
C ALA A 262 14.09 -3.58 9.65
N SER A 263 15.27 -4.19 9.90
CA SER A 263 15.47 -5.64 10.09
C SER A 263 15.16 -6.08 11.52
#